data_57c2511f8aa65b9c3ca2f022a69ed9a9
#
_entry.id   57c2511f8aa65b9c3ca2f022a69ed9a9
#
_cell.length_a   1.000
_cell.length_b   1.000
_cell.length_c   1.000
_cell.angle_alpha   90.00
_cell.angle_beta   90.00
_cell.angle_gamma   90.00
#
_symmetry.space_group_name_H-M   'P 1'
#
loop_
_entity.id
_entity.type
_entity.pdbx_description
1 polymer ?
#
loop_
_entity_poly.entity_id
_entity_poly.type
_entity_poly.pdbx_seq_one_letter_code
_entity_poly.pdbx_strand_id
1 'polypeptide(L)'
;MKGAVFGLVDCNNFFVSCERVFRPDLRDKPVVVLSNNDGCVIARSNESKALGIRMGEPFFKVRDVVARHGVAVFSSNFPLYGDMRRRVMSLLSAYTPRLDIYSVDEAVLDLTGMGDAEFLRGYGRDIVRKIGKGVGIPVSLGVAGTKTLAKMASKYAKRYPAYEGVCLIDTEEKREKALRRFAVGDVWGIGRRMQKALEYHGIRTCLLYTSPSPRDRG
;
A
#
# COMPACT_ATOMS: atom_id res chain seq x y z
N MET A 1 -10.14 1.30 -21.06
CA MET A 1 -9.74 2.68 -20.63
C MET A 1 -9.09 3.37 -21.83
N LYS A 2 -9.49 4.60 -22.19
CA LYS A 2 -8.79 5.38 -23.24
C LYS A 2 -7.71 6.22 -22.56
N GLY A 3 -6.48 6.21 -23.07
CA GLY A 3 -5.33 6.94 -22.53
C GLY A 3 -4.38 6.07 -21.70
N ALA A 4 -3.51 6.74 -20.91
CA ALA A 4 -2.54 6.05 -20.06
C ALA A 4 -3.22 5.23 -18.95
N VAL A 5 -2.67 4.06 -18.64
CA VAL A 5 -3.16 3.16 -17.60
C VAL A 5 -1.97 2.70 -16.75
N PHE A 6 -2.05 2.95 -15.45
CA PHE A 6 -1.01 2.59 -14.48
C PHE A 6 -1.54 1.58 -13.48
N GLY A 7 -0.75 0.55 -13.23
CA GLY A 7 -0.94 -0.37 -12.11
C GLY A 7 0.06 -0.08 -11.01
N LEU A 8 -0.38 0.19 -9.78
CA LEU A 8 0.51 0.33 -8.63
C LEU A 8 0.39 -0.89 -7.72
N VAL A 9 1.48 -1.63 -7.59
CA VAL A 9 1.62 -2.77 -6.67
C VAL A 9 2.24 -2.27 -5.37
N ASP A 10 1.64 -2.64 -4.26
CA ASP A 10 2.10 -2.36 -2.88
C ASP A 10 2.20 -3.69 -2.12
N CYS A 11 3.38 -4.01 -1.60
CA CYS A 11 3.58 -5.20 -0.77
C CYS A 11 3.01 -4.97 0.63
N ASN A 12 2.03 -5.77 1.03
CA ASN A 12 1.31 -5.59 2.28
C ASN A 12 2.21 -5.87 3.48
N ASN A 13 2.37 -4.88 4.38
CA ASN A 13 3.20 -4.99 5.60
C ASN A 13 4.60 -5.56 5.30
N PHE A 14 5.27 -5.07 4.28
CA PHE A 14 6.41 -5.69 3.59
C PHE A 14 7.44 -6.35 4.53
N PHE A 15 8.04 -5.60 5.46
CA PHE A 15 9.08 -6.16 6.34
C PHE A 15 8.55 -7.30 7.22
N VAL A 16 7.35 -7.14 7.78
CA VAL A 16 6.69 -8.23 8.53
C VAL A 16 6.41 -9.42 7.63
N SER A 17 5.97 -9.18 6.40
CA SER A 17 5.70 -10.27 5.45
C SER A 17 6.97 -11.02 5.06
N CYS A 18 8.11 -10.31 4.92
CA CYS A 18 9.41 -10.94 4.71
C CYS A 18 9.79 -11.89 5.86
N GLU A 19 9.64 -11.45 7.12
CA GLU A 19 9.91 -12.29 8.29
C GLU A 19 8.98 -13.53 8.33
N ARG A 20 7.69 -13.34 8.05
CA ARG A 20 6.69 -14.42 8.05
C ARG A 20 6.92 -15.48 6.96
N VAL A 21 7.61 -15.16 5.86
CA VAL A 21 7.99 -16.16 4.86
C VAL A 21 8.84 -17.26 5.49
N PHE A 22 9.75 -16.90 6.40
CA PHE A 22 10.66 -17.83 7.10
C PHE A 22 10.14 -18.24 8.48
N ARG A 23 9.09 -17.63 8.96
CA ARG A 23 8.42 -17.92 10.23
C ARG A 23 6.91 -18.09 10.02
N PRO A 24 6.50 -19.20 9.36
CA PRO A 24 5.08 -19.44 9.07
C PRO A 24 4.24 -19.63 10.34
N ASP A 25 4.86 -19.96 11.47
CA ASP A 25 4.24 -20.01 12.80
C ASP A 25 3.72 -18.65 13.30
N LEU A 26 4.16 -17.55 12.68
CA LEU A 26 3.72 -16.19 12.98
C LEU A 26 2.58 -15.68 12.07
N ARG A 27 2.01 -16.52 11.22
CA ARG A 27 0.78 -16.18 10.49
C ARG A 27 -0.31 -15.84 11.49
N ASP A 28 -1.04 -14.77 11.20
CA ASP A 28 -2.16 -14.28 12.02
C ASP A 28 -1.80 -13.92 13.48
N LYS A 29 -0.50 -13.84 13.80
CA LYS A 29 -0.01 -13.37 15.09
C LYS A 29 0.50 -11.93 15.00
N PRO A 30 0.44 -11.17 16.12
CA PRO A 30 0.97 -9.81 16.12
C PRO A 30 2.50 -9.83 15.98
N VAL A 31 2.99 -9.06 15.00
CA VAL A 31 4.42 -8.94 14.68
C VAL A 31 4.76 -7.47 14.45
N VAL A 32 5.92 -7.05 14.94
CA VAL A 32 6.52 -5.73 14.64
C VAL A 32 7.97 -5.91 14.20
N VAL A 33 8.42 -5.00 13.35
CA VAL A 33 9.84 -4.86 13.00
C VAL A 33 10.32 -3.50 13.48
N LEU A 34 11.47 -3.47 14.12
CA LEU A 34 12.08 -2.27 14.68
C LEU A 34 13.10 -1.65 13.70
N SER A 35 13.40 -0.38 13.90
CA SER A 35 14.45 0.34 13.17
C SER A 35 15.83 -0.28 13.42
N ASN A 36 16.83 0.14 12.63
CA ASN A 36 18.19 -0.41 12.69
C ASN A 36 18.85 -0.37 14.08
N ASN A 37 18.43 0.56 14.94
CA ASN A 37 18.90 0.70 16.34
C ASN A 37 17.87 0.19 17.37
N ASP A 38 16.87 -0.57 16.94
CA ASP A 38 15.75 -1.07 17.74
C ASP A 38 14.96 0.03 18.51
N GLY A 39 15.11 1.28 18.11
CA GLY A 39 14.50 2.42 18.81
C GLY A 39 13.02 2.61 18.51
N CYS A 40 12.57 2.36 17.30
CA CYS A 40 11.20 2.65 16.84
C CYS A 40 10.62 1.53 16.00
N VAL A 41 9.29 1.42 16.01
CA VAL A 41 8.53 0.48 15.17
C VAL A 41 8.45 1.00 13.74
N ILE A 42 9.03 0.28 12.78
CA ILE A 42 9.04 0.64 11.35
C ILE A 42 8.13 -0.23 10.48
N ALA A 43 7.69 -1.39 10.97
CA ALA A 43 6.66 -2.19 10.31
C ALA A 43 5.80 -2.93 11.32
N ARG A 44 4.57 -3.22 10.95
CA ARG A 44 3.57 -3.85 11.82
C ARG A 44 2.67 -4.77 11.02
N SER A 45 2.34 -5.91 11.60
CA SER A 45 1.26 -6.75 11.10
C SER A 45 -0.12 -6.09 11.33
N ASN A 46 -1.16 -6.61 10.71
CA ASN A 46 -2.53 -6.10 10.94
C ASN A 46 -2.98 -6.33 12.38
N GLU A 47 -2.58 -7.44 12.97
CA GLU A 47 -2.84 -7.79 14.36
C GLU A 47 -2.17 -6.78 15.31
N SER A 48 -0.91 -6.40 15.06
CA SER A 48 -0.22 -5.37 15.84
C SER A 48 -0.84 -3.98 15.67
N LYS A 49 -1.36 -3.65 14.48
CA LYS A 49 -2.13 -2.41 14.27
C LYS A 49 -3.42 -2.39 15.08
N ALA A 50 -4.12 -3.55 15.18
CA ALA A 50 -5.33 -3.69 15.98
C ALA A 50 -5.07 -3.51 17.49
N LEU A 51 -3.86 -3.84 17.97
CA LEU A 51 -3.42 -3.57 19.34
C LEU A 51 -3.05 -2.09 19.59
N GLY A 52 -3.21 -1.21 18.59
CA GLY A 52 -2.95 0.23 18.71
C GLY A 52 -1.49 0.64 18.52
N ILE A 53 -0.57 -0.29 18.21
CA ILE A 53 0.83 0.04 17.96
C ILE A 53 0.94 0.91 16.70
N ARG A 54 1.58 2.08 16.79
CA ARG A 54 1.66 3.07 15.69
C ARG A 54 2.99 3.00 14.94
N MET A 55 2.98 3.43 13.68
CA MET A 55 4.18 3.59 12.88
C MET A 55 5.07 4.71 13.45
N GLY A 56 6.38 4.43 13.58
CA GLY A 56 7.34 5.36 14.14
C GLY A 56 7.26 5.49 15.66
N GLU A 57 6.46 4.67 16.32
CA GLU A 57 6.34 4.72 17.80
C GLU A 57 7.61 4.21 18.46
N PRO A 58 8.17 4.93 19.46
CA PRO A 58 9.31 4.46 20.21
C PRO A 58 9.01 3.11 20.89
N PHE A 59 9.92 2.15 20.73
CA PHE A 59 9.69 0.77 21.19
C PHE A 59 9.46 0.70 22.72
N PHE A 60 10.17 1.53 23.49
CA PHE A 60 10.01 1.56 24.96
C PHE A 60 8.58 1.89 25.41
N LYS A 61 7.80 2.65 24.60
CA LYS A 61 6.40 2.99 24.89
C LYS A 61 5.41 1.85 24.66
N VAL A 62 5.80 0.86 23.87
CA VAL A 62 4.92 -0.27 23.52
C VAL A 62 5.35 -1.58 24.15
N ARG A 63 6.42 -1.59 24.97
CA ARG A 63 6.95 -2.83 25.61
C ARG A 63 5.88 -3.58 26.40
N ASP A 64 5.06 -2.88 27.14
CA ASP A 64 4.00 -3.51 27.96
C ASP A 64 2.91 -4.16 27.07
N VAL A 65 2.54 -3.51 25.97
CA VAL A 65 1.61 -4.07 24.99
C VAL A 65 2.21 -5.31 24.32
N VAL A 66 3.49 -5.22 23.95
CA VAL A 66 4.25 -6.32 23.34
C VAL A 66 4.30 -7.52 24.29
N ALA A 67 4.66 -7.32 25.55
CA ALA A 67 4.74 -8.40 26.55
C ALA A 67 3.37 -9.02 26.83
N ARG A 68 2.35 -8.18 27.02
CA ARG A 68 0.98 -8.63 27.39
C ARG A 68 0.33 -9.45 26.28
N HIS A 69 0.57 -9.11 25.02
CA HIS A 69 -0.10 -9.73 23.86
C HIS A 69 0.81 -10.70 23.08
N GLY A 70 2.01 -11.01 23.59
CA GLY A 70 2.92 -11.93 22.92
C GLY A 70 3.31 -11.49 21.50
N VAL A 71 3.51 -10.17 21.31
CA VAL A 71 3.89 -9.63 19.99
C VAL A 71 5.30 -10.09 19.65
N ALA A 72 5.47 -10.75 18.49
CA ALA A 72 6.79 -11.09 18.00
C ALA A 72 7.54 -9.83 17.53
N VAL A 73 8.76 -9.66 17.99
CA VAL A 73 9.60 -8.48 17.72
C VAL A 73 10.82 -8.91 16.92
N PHE A 74 11.08 -8.22 15.82
CA PHE A 74 12.27 -8.41 15.00
C PHE A 74 13.05 -7.10 14.89
N SER A 75 14.37 -7.19 14.96
CA SER A 75 15.26 -6.14 14.45
C SER A 75 15.19 -6.12 12.92
N SER A 76 15.46 -4.98 12.30
CA SER A 76 15.43 -4.87 10.84
C SER A 76 16.53 -5.71 10.19
N ASN A 77 16.12 -6.55 9.22
CA ASN A 77 17.01 -7.37 8.40
C ASN A 77 17.00 -6.85 6.95
N PHE A 78 17.71 -5.74 6.70
CA PHE A 78 17.73 -5.11 5.37
C PHE A 78 18.30 -6.00 4.26
N PRO A 79 19.29 -6.88 4.48
CA PRO A 79 19.70 -7.88 3.48
C PRO A 79 18.55 -8.79 3.04
N LEU A 80 17.77 -9.31 3.98
CA LEU A 80 16.56 -10.09 3.69
C LEU A 80 15.54 -9.29 2.89
N TYR A 81 15.24 -8.07 3.34
CA TYR A 81 14.23 -7.22 2.68
C TYR A 81 14.66 -6.83 1.26
N GLY A 82 15.95 -6.59 1.06
CA GLY A 82 16.54 -6.34 -0.27
C GLY A 82 16.42 -7.55 -1.20
N ASP A 83 16.63 -8.77 -0.71
CA ASP A 83 16.48 -9.99 -1.49
C ASP A 83 15.01 -10.23 -1.86
N MET A 84 14.11 -10.13 -0.88
CA MET A 84 12.66 -10.32 -1.12
C MET A 84 12.10 -9.28 -2.08
N ARG A 85 12.53 -8.00 -1.97
CA ARG A 85 12.22 -6.97 -2.96
C ARG A 85 12.65 -7.39 -4.37
N ARG A 86 13.89 -7.83 -4.53
CA ARG A 86 14.43 -8.24 -5.84
C ARG A 86 13.58 -9.36 -6.45
N ARG A 87 13.14 -10.34 -5.66
CA ARG A 87 12.26 -11.43 -6.12
C ARG A 87 10.90 -10.91 -6.58
N VAL A 88 10.27 -10.03 -5.81
CA VAL A 88 8.99 -9.40 -6.19
C VAL A 88 9.15 -8.60 -7.48
N MET A 89 10.15 -7.73 -7.56
CA MET A 89 10.36 -6.87 -8.74
C MET A 89 10.74 -7.68 -10.00
N SER A 90 11.49 -8.77 -9.85
CA SER A 90 11.78 -9.70 -10.93
C SER A 90 10.52 -10.38 -11.47
N LEU A 91 9.58 -10.78 -10.60
CA LEU A 91 8.29 -11.30 -11.07
C LEU A 91 7.46 -10.22 -11.77
N LEU A 92 7.42 -8.99 -11.23
CA LEU A 92 6.68 -7.89 -11.81
C LEU A 92 7.20 -7.47 -13.19
N SER A 93 8.51 -7.56 -13.43
CA SER A 93 9.11 -7.21 -14.73
C SER A 93 8.63 -8.10 -15.88
N ALA A 94 8.12 -9.29 -15.59
CA ALA A 94 7.51 -10.17 -16.60
C ALA A 94 6.10 -9.73 -17.03
N TYR A 95 5.48 -8.79 -16.28
CA TYR A 95 4.11 -8.32 -16.53
C TYR A 95 4.02 -7.01 -17.30
N THR A 96 5.12 -6.29 -17.46
CA THR A 96 5.15 -5.03 -18.19
C THR A 96 6.57 -4.74 -18.71
N PRO A 97 6.70 -4.17 -19.90
CA PRO A 97 8.02 -3.70 -20.38
C PRO A 97 8.49 -2.44 -19.67
N ARG A 98 7.59 -1.74 -18.94
CA ARG A 98 7.88 -0.50 -18.23
C ARG A 98 7.50 -0.62 -16.76
N LEU A 99 8.45 -1.06 -15.95
CA LEU A 99 8.34 -1.14 -14.51
C LEU A 99 9.12 0.02 -13.88
N ASP A 100 8.41 0.88 -13.13
CA ASP A 100 9.00 1.97 -12.37
C ASP A 100 9.00 1.57 -10.87
N ILE A 101 10.17 1.27 -10.34
CA ILE A 101 10.33 0.84 -8.94
C ILE A 101 10.43 2.09 -8.07
N TYR A 102 9.34 2.40 -7.35
CA TYR A 102 9.21 3.62 -6.57
C TYR A 102 9.84 3.53 -5.17
N SER A 103 9.67 2.39 -4.50
CA SER A 103 10.20 2.16 -3.15
C SER A 103 10.68 0.72 -2.96
N VAL A 104 10.98 0.36 -1.71
CA VAL A 104 11.34 -1.02 -1.35
C VAL A 104 10.17 -1.99 -1.53
N ASP A 105 8.94 -1.51 -1.43
CA ASP A 105 7.71 -2.30 -1.40
C ASP A 105 6.67 -1.87 -2.45
N GLU A 106 6.99 -0.86 -3.27
CA GLU A 106 6.06 -0.32 -4.28
C GLU A 106 6.69 -0.24 -5.67
N ALA A 107 5.91 -0.63 -6.67
CA ALA A 107 6.27 -0.47 -8.08
C ALA A 107 5.06 -0.07 -8.92
N VAL A 108 5.30 0.70 -9.96
CA VAL A 108 4.32 1.12 -10.95
C VAL A 108 4.56 0.38 -12.26
N LEU A 109 3.51 -0.26 -12.77
CA LEU A 109 3.47 -0.92 -14.06
C LEU A 109 2.78 -0.01 -15.07
N ASP A 110 3.36 0.17 -16.25
CA ASP A 110 2.65 0.75 -17.37
C ASP A 110 1.79 -0.34 -18.03
N LEU A 111 0.49 -0.21 -17.90
CA LEU A 111 -0.52 -1.14 -18.45
C LEU A 111 -1.27 -0.53 -19.64
N THR A 112 -0.74 0.56 -20.21
CA THR A 112 -1.35 1.29 -21.33
C THR A 112 -1.48 0.37 -22.54
N GLY A 113 -2.69 0.28 -23.10
CA GLY A 113 -2.97 -0.52 -24.28
C GLY A 113 -3.09 -2.02 -24.06
N MET A 114 -2.95 -2.52 -22.83
CA MET A 114 -2.96 -3.97 -22.55
C MET A 114 -4.34 -4.62 -22.61
N GLY A 115 -5.44 -3.85 -22.53
CA GLY A 115 -6.79 -4.39 -22.63
C GLY A 115 -7.84 -3.52 -21.94
N ASP A 116 -9.04 -4.08 -21.82
CA ASP A 116 -10.16 -3.47 -21.13
C ASP A 116 -10.12 -3.68 -19.60
N ALA A 117 -11.14 -3.20 -18.92
CA ALA A 117 -11.22 -3.30 -17.45
C ALA A 117 -11.36 -4.75 -16.95
N GLU A 118 -12.02 -5.61 -17.71
CA GLU A 118 -12.20 -7.02 -17.35
C GLU A 118 -10.87 -7.77 -17.46
N PHE A 119 -10.18 -7.60 -18.59
CA PHE A 119 -8.83 -8.13 -18.81
C PHE A 119 -7.87 -7.66 -17.70
N LEU A 120 -7.82 -6.35 -17.42
CA LEU A 120 -6.91 -5.78 -16.43
C LEU A 120 -7.20 -6.30 -15.01
N ARG A 121 -8.47 -6.58 -14.69
CA ARG A 121 -8.84 -7.21 -13.40
C ARG A 121 -8.32 -8.63 -13.31
N GLY A 122 -8.53 -9.45 -14.33
CA GLY A 122 -7.99 -10.83 -14.41
C GLY A 122 -6.47 -10.86 -14.35
N TYR A 123 -5.83 -9.98 -15.11
CA TYR A 123 -4.39 -9.81 -15.15
C TYR A 123 -3.82 -9.40 -13.77
N GLY A 124 -4.48 -8.45 -13.10
CA GLY A 124 -4.11 -8.03 -11.76
C GLY A 124 -4.24 -9.15 -10.72
N ARG A 125 -5.29 -9.95 -10.79
CA ARG A 125 -5.46 -11.13 -9.93
C ARG A 125 -4.36 -12.17 -10.14
N ASP A 126 -3.93 -12.35 -11.39
CA ASP A 126 -2.81 -13.25 -11.69
C ASP A 126 -1.50 -12.73 -11.07
N ILE A 127 -1.22 -11.42 -11.17
CA ILE A 127 -0.07 -10.77 -10.52
C ILE A 127 -0.11 -11.03 -9.00
N VAL A 128 -1.22 -10.69 -8.34
CA VAL A 128 -1.40 -10.85 -6.88
C VAL A 128 -1.19 -12.30 -6.48
N ARG A 129 -1.80 -13.24 -7.21
CA ARG A 129 -1.67 -14.68 -6.95
C ARG A 129 -0.25 -15.20 -7.15
N LYS A 130 0.42 -14.81 -8.23
CA LYS A 130 1.79 -15.29 -8.54
C LYS A 130 2.81 -14.77 -7.55
N ILE A 131 2.72 -13.49 -7.15
CA ILE A 131 3.63 -12.95 -6.13
C ILE A 131 3.37 -13.63 -4.79
N GLY A 132 2.10 -13.74 -4.38
CA GLY A 132 1.72 -14.39 -3.14
C GLY A 132 2.19 -15.84 -3.05
N LYS A 133 2.05 -16.61 -4.14
CA LYS A 133 2.50 -18.01 -4.18
C LYS A 133 4.00 -18.16 -4.39
N GLY A 134 4.60 -17.36 -5.27
CA GLY A 134 5.99 -17.52 -5.68
C GLY A 134 7.01 -16.93 -4.70
N VAL A 135 6.63 -15.85 -3.98
CA VAL A 135 7.50 -15.15 -3.03
C VAL A 135 6.98 -15.24 -1.60
N GLY A 136 5.71 -15.57 -1.41
CA GLY A 136 5.08 -15.62 -0.09
C GLY A 136 4.70 -14.24 0.47
N ILE A 137 4.81 -13.16 -0.32
CA ILE A 137 4.47 -11.80 0.10
C ILE A 137 3.11 -11.41 -0.48
N PRO A 138 2.12 -11.09 0.38
CA PRO A 138 0.84 -10.59 -0.09
C PRO A 138 1.01 -9.17 -0.67
N VAL A 139 0.38 -8.93 -1.81
CA VAL A 139 0.42 -7.63 -2.48
C VAL A 139 -0.98 -7.13 -2.79
N SER A 140 -1.12 -5.83 -2.97
CA SER A 140 -2.33 -5.17 -3.44
C SER A 140 -2.02 -4.37 -4.70
N LEU A 141 -2.88 -4.48 -5.71
CA LEU A 141 -2.76 -3.78 -6.99
C LEU A 141 -3.91 -2.79 -7.16
N GLY A 142 -3.57 -1.55 -7.44
CA GLY A 142 -4.52 -0.53 -7.88
C GLY A 142 -4.28 -0.16 -9.33
N VAL A 143 -5.33 -0.07 -10.15
CA VAL A 143 -5.25 0.31 -11.57
C VAL A 143 -6.08 1.56 -11.82
N ALA A 144 -5.47 2.56 -12.45
CA ALA A 144 -6.14 3.82 -12.79
C ALA A 144 -5.41 4.59 -13.90
N GLY A 145 -6.01 5.68 -14.38
CA GLY A 145 -5.45 6.56 -15.42
C GLY A 145 -4.28 7.44 -14.97
N THR A 146 -3.99 7.50 -13.68
CA THR A 146 -2.83 8.23 -13.13
C THR A 146 -2.18 7.44 -12.00
N LYS A 147 -0.86 7.65 -11.76
CA LYS A 147 -0.13 7.00 -10.67
C LYS A 147 -0.76 7.28 -9.29
N THR A 148 -1.22 8.51 -9.05
CA THR A 148 -1.88 8.90 -7.79
C THR A 148 -3.21 8.16 -7.57
N LEU A 149 -4.05 8.08 -8.60
CA LEU A 149 -5.29 7.30 -8.53
C LEU A 149 -5.03 5.79 -8.42
N ALA A 150 -3.98 5.28 -9.08
CA ALA A 150 -3.58 3.88 -8.94
C ALA A 150 -3.14 3.58 -7.49
N LYS A 151 -2.42 4.50 -6.82
CA LYS A 151 -2.06 4.35 -5.40
C LYS A 151 -3.30 4.39 -4.49
N MET A 152 -4.27 5.24 -4.79
CA MET A 152 -5.55 5.26 -4.09
C MET A 152 -6.30 3.93 -4.27
N ALA A 153 -6.36 3.43 -5.50
CA ALA A 153 -6.98 2.12 -5.80
C ALA A 153 -6.27 0.98 -5.07
N SER A 154 -4.93 0.97 -5.01
CA SER A 154 -4.15 -0.03 -4.26
C SER A 154 -4.48 0.01 -2.75
N LYS A 155 -4.64 1.20 -2.15
CA LYS A 155 -5.11 1.31 -0.76
C LYS A 155 -6.52 0.74 -0.56
N TYR A 156 -7.44 0.93 -1.52
CA TYR A 156 -8.75 0.30 -1.47
C TYR A 156 -8.66 -1.22 -1.60
N ALA A 157 -7.85 -1.72 -2.53
CA ALA A 157 -7.62 -3.16 -2.70
C ALA A 157 -7.09 -3.80 -1.40
N LYS A 158 -6.20 -3.11 -0.68
CA LYS A 158 -5.64 -3.55 0.60
C LYS A 158 -6.66 -3.51 1.74
N ARG A 159 -7.56 -2.50 1.73
CA ARG A 159 -8.50 -2.24 2.84
C ARG A 159 -9.74 -3.10 2.78
N TYR A 160 -10.23 -3.42 1.58
CA TYR A 160 -11.52 -4.09 1.40
C TYR A 160 -11.33 -5.48 0.76
N PRO A 161 -11.57 -6.57 1.53
CA PRO A 161 -11.41 -7.95 1.04
C PRO A 161 -12.21 -8.27 -0.23
N ALA A 162 -13.35 -7.61 -0.44
CA ALA A 162 -14.19 -7.78 -1.63
C ALA A 162 -13.46 -7.45 -2.95
N TYR A 163 -12.37 -6.72 -2.93
CA TYR A 163 -11.53 -6.46 -4.10
C TYR A 163 -10.55 -7.60 -4.41
N GLU A 164 -10.40 -8.57 -3.52
CA GLU A 164 -9.46 -9.70 -3.73
C GLU A 164 -8.04 -9.25 -4.10
N GLY A 165 -7.60 -8.14 -3.49
CA GLY A 165 -6.28 -7.55 -3.73
C GLY A 165 -6.16 -6.69 -4.99
N VAL A 166 -7.23 -6.52 -5.82
CA VAL A 166 -7.17 -5.74 -7.07
C VAL A 166 -8.34 -4.76 -7.16
N CYS A 167 -8.04 -3.46 -7.20
CA CYS A 167 -9.05 -2.42 -7.38
C CYS A 167 -8.79 -1.60 -8.65
N LEU A 168 -9.82 -1.40 -9.46
CA LEU A 168 -9.77 -0.57 -10.67
C LEU A 168 -10.62 0.69 -10.48
N ILE A 169 -10.01 1.85 -10.76
CA ILE A 169 -10.71 3.14 -10.92
C ILE A 169 -10.68 3.46 -12.43
N ASP A 170 -11.62 2.90 -13.17
CA ASP A 170 -11.67 2.84 -14.64
C ASP A 170 -12.79 3.68 -15.24
N THR A 171 -13.73 4.18 -14.42
CA THR A 171 -14.83 5.05 -14.84
C THR A 171 -14.85 6.35 -14.05
N GLU A 172 -15.48 7.39 -14.61
CA GLU A 172 -15.63 8.68 -13.95
C GLU A 172 -16.43 8.56 -12.64
N GLU A 173 -17.48 7.75 -12.64
CA GLU A 173 -18.27 7.48 -11.43
C GLU A 173 -17.44 6.87 -10.32
N LYS A 174 -16.60 5.86 -10.64
CA LYS A 174 -15.69 5.25 -9.65
C LYS A 174 -14.63 6.26 -9.19
N ARG A 175 -14.13 7.10 -10.08
CA ARG A 175 -13.19 8.17 -9.75
C ARG A 175 -13.78 9.13 -8.74
N GLU A 176 -14.96 9.68 -9.04
CA GLU A 176 -15.64 10.62 -8.15
C GLU A 176 -15.94 9.99 -6.78
N LYS A 177 -16.49 8.77 -6.78
CA LYS A 177 -16.76 8.01 -5.54
C LYS A 177 -15.49 7.78 -4.72
N ALA A 178 -14.39 7.45 -5.38
CA ALA A 178 -13.10 7.26 -4.72
C ALA A 178 -12.61 8.57 -4.10
N LEU A 179 -12.60 9.67 -4.85
CA LEU A 179 -12.16 11.00 -4.39
C LEU A 179 -12.99 11.52 -3.21
N ARG A 180 -14.31 11.32 -3.23
CA ARG A 180 -15.22 11.73 -2.13
C ARG A 180 -14.94 10.97 -0.82
N ARG A 181 -14.57 9.70 -0.89
CA ARG A 181 -14.38 8.84 0.28
C ARG A 181 -12.95 8.79 0.79
N PHE A 182 -11.99 9.23 -0.01
CA PHE A 182 -10.58 9.17 0.34
C PHE A 182 -10.21 10.36 1.23
N ALA A 183 -9.74 10.07 2.44
CA ALA A 183 -9.31 11.10 3.38
C ALA A 183 -8.12 11.88 2.82
N VAL A 184 -8.11 13.20 3.03
CA VAL A 184 -7.02 14.07 2.53
C VAL A 184 -5.65 13.66 3.07
N GLY A 185 -5.58 13.21 4.31
CA GLY A 185 -4.34 12.71 4.92
C GLY A 185 -3.80 11.41 4.33
N ASP A 186 -4.63 10.71 3.53
CA ASP A 186 -4.24 9.50 2.82
C ASP A 186 -3.73 9.77 1.39
N VAL A 187 -3.87 11.00 0.90
CA VAL A 187 -3.39 11.40 -0.43
C VAL A 187 -1.87 11.36 -0.47
N TRP A 188 -1.34 10.82 -1.55
CA TRP A 188 0.09 10.70 -1.75
C TRP A 188 0.79 12.07 -1.71
N GLY A 189 1.78 12.21 -0.83
CA GLY A 189 2.47 13.48 -0.60
C GLY A 189 1.89 14.34 0.53
N ILE A 190 0.70 14.03 1.06
CA ILE A 190 0.12 14.74 2.21
C ILE A 190 0.62 14.11 3.52
N GLY A 191 1.56 14.78 4.18
CA GLY A 191 2.04 14.38 5.50
C GLY A 191 1.17 14.92 6.64
N ARG A 192 1.40 14.45 7.86
CA ARG A 192 0.61 14.82 9.07
C ARG A 192 0.46 16.32 9.29
N ARG A 193 1.50 17.10 9.00
CA ARG A 193 1.48 18.57 9.16
C ARG A 193 0.54 19.22 8.15
N MET A 194 0.66 18.83 6.89
CA MET A 194 -0.19 19.34 5.81
C MET A 194 -1.65 18.90 6.00
N GLN A 195 -1.88 17.64 6.40
CA GLN A 195 -3.20 17.14 6.72
C GLN A 195 -3.92 18.03 7.75
N LYS A 196 -3.26 18.34 8.89
CA LYS A 196 -3.84 19.22 9.92
C LYS A 196 -4.20 20.60 9.39
N ALA A 197 -3.33 21.19 8.55
CA ALA A 197 -3.60 22.49 7.94
C ALA A 197 -4.81 22.44 6.98
N LEU A 198 -4.90 21.40 6.14
CA LEU A 198 -6.03 21.23 5.23
C LEU A 198 -7.35 20.97 5.98
N GLU A 199 -7.33 20.12 7.02
CA GLU A 199 -8.50 19.86 7.85
C GLU A 199 -8.99 21.11 8.61
N TYR A 200 -8.07 21.96 9.06
CA TYR A 200 -8.39 23.25 9.66
C TYR A 200 -9.18 24.17 8.69
N HIS A 201 -8.84 24.11 7.40
CA HIS A 201 -9.57 24.81 6.34
C HIS A 201 -10.78 24.06 5.80
N GLY A 202 -11.23 22.98 6.47
CA GLY A 202 -12.39 22.20 6.06
C GLY A 202 -12.14 21.20 4.93
N ILE A 203 -10.91 21.08 4.43
CA ILE A 203 -10.53 20.17 3.35
C ILE A 203 -10.23 18.79 3.93
N ARG A 204 -11.24 17.92 3.98
CA ARG A 204 -11.14 16.59 4.62
C ARG A 204 -11.04 15.43 3.65
N THR A 205 -11.40 15.63 2.38
CA THR A 205 -11.41 14.58 1.36
C THR A 205 -10.53 14.94 0.17
N CYS A 206 -10.12 13.94 -0.58
CA CYS A 206 -9.35 14.14 -1.81
C CYS A 206 -10.14 14.96 -2.84
N LEU A 207 -11.46 14.79 -2.93
CA LEU A 207 -12.29 15.58 -3.84
C LEU A 207 -12.20 17.08 -3.52
N LEU A 208 -12.34 17.47 -2.25
CA LEU A 208 -12.22 18.87 -1.84
C LEU A 208 -10.83 19.42 -2.10
N TYR A 209 -9.79 18.61 -1.92
CA TYR A 209 -8.40 19.00 -2.19
C TYR A 209 -8.14 19.26 -3.68
N THR A 210 -8.77 18.49 -4.57
CA THR A 210 -8.58 18.59 -6.02
C THR A 210 -9.61 19.50 -6.71
N SER A 211 -10.64 19.96 -6.00
CA SER A 211 -11.65 20.88 -6.55
C SER A 211 -11.06 22.28 -6.72
N PRO A 212 -11.42 22.99 -7.82
CA PRO A 212 -10.99 24.37 -8.03
C PRO A 212 -11.42 25.26 -6.86
N SER A 213 -10.52 26.15 -6.43
CA SER A 213 -10.88 27.20 -5.46
C SER A 213 -11.98 28.10 -6.02
N PRO A 214 -12.87 28.66 -5.19
CA PRO A 214 -13.79 29.71 -5.64
C PRO A 214 -13.08 30.88 -6.34
N ARG A 215 -11.82 31.15 -6.01
CA ARG A 215 -10.98 32.18 -6.64
C ARG A 215 -10.50 31.78 -8.04
N ASP A 216 -10.47 30.50 -8.38
CA ASP A 216 -10.04 30.01 -9.70
C ASP A 216 -11.19 29.98 -10.72
N ARG A 217 -12.39 30.40 -10.31
CA ARG A 217 -13.62 30.45 -11.12
C ARG A 217 -13.94 31.84 -11.66
N GLY A 218 -13.04 32.76 -11.45
CA GLY A 218 -13.16 34.14 -11.93
C GLY A 218 -12.68 34.37 -13.36
#